data_d06b87b8aeedac1f449fb02dc36fafe0
#
_entry.id   d06b87b8aeedac1f449fb02dc36fafe0
#
_cell.length_a   1.000
_cell.length_b   1.000
_cell.length_c   1.000
_cell.angle_alpha   90.00
_cell.angle_beta   90.00
_cell.angle_gamma   90.00
#
_symmetry.space_group_name_H-M   'P 1'
#
loop_
_entity.id
_entity.type
_entity.pdbx_description
1 polymer ?
#
loop_
_entity_poly.entity_id
_entity_poly.type
_entity_poly.pdbx_seq_one_letter_code
_entity_poly.pdbx_strand_id
1 'polypeptide(L)'
;VPRLLLKVDIAKAFDTVSWPFLLEVLAQLGFSQRWRDWISLILSASSSRVLVNGVPGPRFPHRRGLRQGDPLSPMLFILVMDVLNAMLRKASDSSGFLPLNDRAIRHRASLYADDLVLFLSPVRQDLEFIQGILSVFGAASGLRTNFTKCLITLIRCSVLDLELVQSSFPCSISEFPCTYLGIPLSVRKLPKAALQPLVDKVSHRLPPWKGRLTTLAGRSVLV
;
A
#
# COMPACT_ATOMS: atom_id res chain seq x y z
N VAL A 1 18.47 -11.25 -15.31
CA VAL A 1 19.01 -10.62 -14.10
C VAL A 1 18.10 -10.99 -12.93
N PRO A 2 18.65 -11.43 -11.77
CA PRO A 2 17.88 -11.72 -10.57
C PRO A 2 17.10 -10.49 -10.07
N ARG A 3 15.88 -10.71 -9.59
CA ARG A 3 15.01 -9.68 -9.01
C ARG A 3 14.17 -10.27 -7.91
N LEU A 4 13.70 -9.43 -7.03
CA LEU A 4 12.67 -9.78 -6.07
C LEU A 4 11.50 -8.79 -6.16
N LEU A 5 10.32 -9.29 -5.89
CA LEU A 5 9.11 -8.53 -5.70
C LEU A 5 8.82 -8.53 -4.20
N LEU A 6 8.87 -7.37 -3.56
CA LEU A 6 8.52 -7.18 -2.16
C LEU A 6 7.13 -6.57 -2.08
N LYS A 7 6.15 -7.31 -1.56
CA LYS A 7 4.84 -6.79 -1.19
C LYS A 7 4.92 -6.34 0.27
N VAL A 8 4.78 -5.03 0.48
CA VAL A 8 4.86 -4.40 1.81
C VAL A 8 3.49 -4.39 2.46
N ASP A 9 3.42 -4.80 3.72
CA ASP A 9 2.25 -4.67 4.59
C ASP A 9 2.47 -3.52 5.58
N ILE A 10 1.57 -2.54 5.58
CA ILE A 10 1.59 -1.43 6.53
C ILE A 10 0.62 -1.74 7.68
N ALA A 11 1.17 -1.82 8.90
CA ALA A 11 0.39 -2.19 10.07
C ALA A 11 -0.68 -1.14 10.39
N LYS A 12 -1.98 -1.56 10.35
CA LYS A 12 -3.12 -0.71 10.74
C LYS A 12 -3.10 0.67 10.06
N ALA A 13 -2.84 0.70 8.75
CA ALA A 13 -2.55 1.88 7.95
C ALA A 13 -3.38 3.12 8.32
N PHE A 14 -4.72 3.06 8.19
CA PHE A 14 -5.61 4.19 8.52
C PHE A 14 -5.58 4.57 9.99
N ASP A 15 -5.39 3.63 10.91
CA ASP A 15 -5.50 3.85 12.35
C ASP A 15 -4.23 4.50 12.95
N THR A 16 -3.11 4.50 12.22
CA THR A 16 -1.80 4.89 12.76
C THR A 16 -1.23 6.19 12.19
N VAL A 17 -1.88 6.79 11.21
CA VAL A 17 -1.44 8.06 10.60
C VAL A 17 -1.22 9.14 11.66
N SER A 18 0.00 9.69 11.71
CA SER A 18 0.38 10.80 12.57
C SER A 18 -0.28 12.10 12.08
N TRP A 19 -1.11 12.75 12.93
CA TRP A 19 -1.74 14.01 12.56
C TRP A 19 -0.74 15.17 12.38
N PRO A 20 0.29 15.32 13.23
CA PRO A 20 1.33 16.33 12.99
C PRO A 20 2.02 16.15 11.65
N PHE A 21 2.36 14.90 11.27
CA PHE A 21 2.94 14.61 9.97
C PHE A 21 2.01 14.95 8.81
N LEU A 22 0.73 14.55 8.89
CA LEU A 22 -0.27 14.88 7.88
C LEU A 22 -0.42 16.39 7.69
N LEU A 23 -0.51 17.16 8.79
CA LEU A 23 -0.66 18.63 8.75
C LEU A 23 0.58 19.30 8.13
N GLU A 24 1.77 18.75 8.39
CA GLU A 24 3.01 19.20 7.75
C GLU A 24 3.00 18.89 6.26
N VAL A 25 2.61 17.69 5.85
CA VAL A 25 2.46 17.32 4.42
C VAL A 25 1.52 18.29 3.72
N LEU A 26 0.37 18.61 4.32
CA LEU A 26 -0.57 19.59 3.75
C LEU A 26 0.06 20.99 3.64
N ALA A 27 0.89 21.40 4.61
CA ALA A 27 1.62 22.65 4.55
C ALA A 27 2.60 22.69 3.37
N GLN A 28 3.40 21.65 3.22
CA GLN A 28 4.39 21.52 2.14
C GLN A 28 3.74 21.45 0.74
N LEU A 29 2.53 20.91 0.65
CA LEU A 29 1.73 20.88 -0.57
C LEU A 29 1.03 22.20 -0.88
N GLY A 30 1.19 23.24 -0.03
CA GLY A 30 0.65 24.58 -0.25
C GLY A 30 -0.81 24.76 0.17
N PHE A 31 -1.39 23.85 0.96
CA PHE A 31 -2.72 24.06 1.51
C PHE A 31 -2.71 25.23 2.50
N SER A 32 -3.72 26.13 2.40
CA SER A 32 -3.82 27.32 3.24
C SER A 32 -3.91 26.96 4.73
N GLN A 33 -3.48 27.90 5.61
CA GLN A 33 -3.57 27.71 7.05
C GLN A 33 -5.00 27.42 7.48
N ARG A 34 -5.98 28.17 6.97
CA ARG A 34 -7.40 27.98 7.27
C ARG A 34 -7.90 26.56 6.96
N TRP A 35 -7.46 25.96 5.84
CA TRP A 35 -7.80 24.58 5.49
C TRP A 35 -7.18 23.60 6.48
N ARG A 36 -5.90 23.77 6.81
CA ARG A 36 -5.20 22.92 7.78
C ARG A 36 -5.81 22.99 9.17
N ASP A 37 -6.28 24.16 9.60
CA ASP A 37 -6.99 24.36 10.87
C ASP A 37 -8.30 23.57 10.88
N TRP A 38 -9.06 23.58 9.78
CA TRP A 38 -10.28 22.78 9.68
C TRP A 38 -9.99 21.28 9.76
N ILE A 39 -8.97 20.78 9.05
CA ILE A 39 -8.57 19.38 9.15
C ILE A 39 -8.16 19.03 10.58
N SER A 40 -7.35 19.86 11.23
CA SER A 40 -6.94 19.68 12.62
C SER A 40 -8.14 19.62 13.57
N LEU A 41 -9.13 20.49 13.38
CA LEU A 41 -10.37 20.50 14.17
C LEU A 41 -11.18 19.22 13.99
N ILE A 42 -11.38 18.77 12.73
CA ILE A 42 -12.10 17.52 12.42
C ILE A 42 -11.42 16.33 13.07
N LEU A 43 -10.09 16.23 12.97
CA LEU A 43 -9.32 15.15 13.55
C LEU A 43 -9.40 15.17 15.08
N SER A 44 -9.18 16.31 15.71
CA SER A 44 -9.19 16.46 17.19
C SER A 44 -10.57 16.24 17.82
N ALA A 45 -11.64 16.49 17.07
CA ALA A 45 -13.02 16.23 17.52
C ALA A 45 -13.37 14.72 17.47
N SER A 46 -12.52 13.89 16.84
CA SER A 46 -12.80 12.45 16.66
C SER A 46 -12.67 11.67 17.97
N SER A 47 -13.57 10.73 18.17
CA SER A 47 -13.57 9.87 19.38
C SER A 47 -14.34 8.59 19.15
N SER A 48 -14.13 7.60 20.01
CA SER A 48 -14.84 6.34 20.03
C SER A 48 -15.37 5.99 21.43
N ARG A 49 -16.29 5.03 21.45
CA ARG A 49 -16.78 4.37 22.67
C ARG A 49 -16.73 2.87 22.45
N VAL A 50 -16.34 2.11 23.45
CA VAL A 50 -16.42 0.65 23.41
C VAL A 50 -17.82 0.24 23.84
N LEU A 51 -18.47 -0.63 23.06
CA LEU A 51 -19.74 -1.24 23.44
C LEU A 51 -19.46 -2.53 24.23
N VAL A 52 -19.96 -2.62 25.45
CA VAL A 52 -19.90 -3.83 26.27
C VAL A 52 -21.35 -4.30 26.46
N ASN A 53 -21.67 -5.49 25.92
CA ASN A 53 -23.05 -6.03 25.93
C ASN A 53 -24.11 -5.04 25.40
N GLY A 54 -23.77 -4.28 24.38
CA GLY A 54 -24.66 -3.27 23.77
C GLY A 54 -24.72 -1.91 24.50
N VAL A 55 -24.09 -1.79 25.66
CA VAL A 55 -24.03 -0.53 26.42
C VAL A 55 -22.76 0.25 26.05
N PRO A 56 -22.88 1.53 25.61
CA PRO A 56 -21.71 2.35 25.29
C PRO A 56 -20.96 2.76 26.57
N GLY A 57 -19.67 2.43 26.62
CA GLY A 57 -18.75 2.88 27.64
C GLY A 57 -18.38 4.37 27.55
N PRO A 58 -17.44 4.84 28.38
CA PRO A 58 -16.96 6.22 28.33
C PRO A 58 -16.33 6.56 26.99
N ARG A 59 -16.47 7.84 26.59
CA ARG A 59 -15.89 8.38 25.38
C ARG A 59 -14.38 8.57 25.56
N PHE A 60 -13.58 8.14 24.58
CA PHE A 60 -12.16 8.44 24.53
C PHE A 60 -11.80 9.13 23.20
N PRO A 61 -11.01 10.22 23.24
CA PRO A 61 -10.59 10.95 22.05
C PRO A 61 -9.52 10.16 21.31
N HIS A 62 -9.52 10.26 19.98
CA HIS A 62 -8.41 9.79 19.17
C HIS A 62 -7.24 10.79 19.24
N ARG A 63 -6.03 10.32 19.02
CA ARG A 63 -4.81 11.14 18.96
C ARG A 63 -3.99 10.93 17.68
N ARG A 64 -4.44 10.00 16.83
CA ARG A 64 -3.86 9.65 15.54
C ARG A 64 -4.86 8.86 14.73
N GLY A 65 -4.52 8.59 13.48
CA GLY A 65 -5.32 7.79 12.57
C GLY A 65 -6.39 8.60 11.84
N LEU A 66 -6.91 8.01 10.78
CA LEU A 66 -7.97 8.54 9.94
C LEU A 66 -9.19 7.64 10.08
N ARG A 67 -10.39 8.23 10.12
CA ARG A 67 -11.62 7.46 10.28
C ARG A 67 -11.91 6.66 9.02
N GLN A 68 -12.03 5.33 9.13
CA GLN A 68 -12.48 4.48 8.05
C GLN A 68 -13.95 4.76 7.74
N GLY A 69 -14.29 4.91 6.45
CA GLY A 69 -15.64 5.26 6.00
C GLY A 69 -15.92 6.77 5.90
N ASP A 70 -15.02 7.63 6.33
CA ASP A 70 -15.10 9.07 6.10
C ASP A 70 -14.66 9.38 4.66
N PRO A 71 -15.42 10.18 3.88
CA PRO A 71 -15.09 10.48 2.48
C PRO A 71 -13.75 11.20 2.28
N LEU A 72 -13.29 11.96 3.27
CA LEU A 72 -12.04 12.71 3.22
C LEU A 72 -10.81 11.85 3.59
N SER A 73 -11.00 10.85 4.44
CA SER A 73 -9.92 10.02 4.96
C SER A 73 -9.07 9.32 3.88
N PRO A 74 -9.64 8.73 2.82
CA PRO A 74 -8.85 8.14 1.74
C PRO A 74 -7.98 9.16 1.00
N MET A 75 -8.50 10.38 0.79
CA MET A 75 -7.74 11.45 0.13
C MET A 75 -6.54 11.88 0.96
N LEU A 76 -6.74 12.09 2.26
CA LEU A 76 -5.66 12.44 3.19
C LEU A 76 -4.62 11.32 3.30
N PHE A 77 -5.06 10.06 3.30
CA PHE A 77 -4.18 8.91 3.33
C PHE A 77 -3.28 8.84 2.08
N ILE A 78 -3.84 9.08 0.90
CA ILE A 78 -3.09 9.12 -0.37
C ILE A 78 -2.00 10.20 -0.30
N LEU A 79 -2.29 11.39 0.22
CA LEU A 79 -1.29 12.48 0.36
C LEU A 79 -0.14 12.07 1.29
N VAL A 80 -0.43 11.36 2.38
CA VAL A 80 0.62 10.81 3.26
C VAL A 80 1.46 9.76 2.54
N MET A 81 0.83 8.85 1.79
CA MET A 81 1.53 7.79 1.06
C MET A 81 2.33 8.33 -0.13
N ASP A 82 1.94 9.47 -0.70
CA ASP A 82 2.70 10.10 -1.78
C ASP A 82 4.09 10.59 -1.33
N VAL A 83 4.25 10.90 -0.05
CA VAL A 83 5.58 11.18 0.53
C VAL A 83 6.49 9.95 0.41
N LEU A 84 6.00 8.75 0.75
CA LEU A 84 6.77 7.52 0.56
C LEU A 84 7.12 7.29 -0.92
N ASN A 85 6.16 7.52 -1.82
CA ASN A 85 6.38 7.43 -3.25
C ASN A 85 7.46 8.40 -3.73
N ALA A 86 7.45 9.65 -3.24
CA ALA A 86 8.46 10.66 -3.54
C ALA A 86 9.85 10.26 -3.01
N MET A 87 9.93 9.70 -1.80
CA MET A 87 11.17 9.17 -1.23
C MET A 87 11.74 8.05 -2.10
N LEU A 88 10.91 7.09 -2.52
CA LEU A 88 11.31 5.97 -3.38
C LEU A 88 11.78 6.42 -4.77
N ARG A 89 11.11 7.41 -5.36
CA ARG A 89 11.52 8.02 -6.62
C ARG A 89 12.86 8.71 -6.48
N LYS A 90 13.02 9.60 -5.51
CA LYS A 90 14.27 10.31 -5.25
C LYS A 90 15.43 9.34 -4.98
N ALA A 91 15.19 8.28 -4.23
CA ALA A 91 16.15 7.22 -3.98
C ALA A 91 16.57 6.49 -5.26
N SER A 92 15.64 6.24 -6.18
CA SER A 92 15.94 5.64 -7.48
C SER A 92 16.76 6.57 -8.37
N ASP A 93 16.45 7.89 -8.37
CA ASP A 93 17.11 8.90 -9.19
C ASP A 93 18.52 9.20 -8.67
N SER A 94 18.75 9.14 -7.37
CA SER A 94 20.05 9.40 -6.71
C SER A 94 20.98 8.19 -6.63
N SER A 95 20.73 7.13 -7.41
CA SER A 95 21.52 5.88 -7.42
C SER A 95 21.62 5.18 -6.06
N GLY A 96 20.66 5.42 -5.16
CA GLY A 96 20.55 4.71 -3.89
C GLY A 96 20.26 3.21 -4.06
N PHE A 97 19.55 2.87 -5.15
CA PHE A 97 19.32 1.50 -5.59
C PHE A 97 20.11 1.16 -6.84
N LEU A 98 20.44 -0.11 -7.01
CA LEU A 98 21.00 -0.59 -8.27
C LEU A 98 19.97 -0.43 -9.41
N PRO A 99 20.40 -0.04 -10.61
CA PRO A 99 19.53 0.09 -11.76
C PRO A 99 18.79 -1.24 -12.05
N LEU A 100 17.51 -1.17 -12.34
CA LEU A 100 16.74 -2.38 -12.69
C LEU A 100 17.16 -2.95 -14.05
N ASN A 101 17.81 -2.16 -14.92
CA ASN A 101 18.33 -2.57 -16.24
C ASN A 101 17.32 -3.34 -17.11
N ASP A 102 16.03 -3.08 -16.90
CA ASP A 102 14.95 -3.69 -17.64
C ASP A 102 14.09 -2.61 -18.29
N ARG A 103 14.00 -2.64 -19.62
CA ARG A 103 13.19 -1.68 -20.39
C ARG A 103 11.70 -1.79 -20.09
N ALA A 104 11.25 -2.94 -19.58
CA ALA A 104 9.86 -3.20 -19.24
C ALA A 104 9.46 -2.61 -17.88
N ILE A 105 10.40 -2.47 -16.93
CA ILE A 105 10.15 -1.96 -15.60
C ILE A 105 10.59 -0.50 -15.51
N ARG A 106 9.67 0.42 -15.81
CA ARG A 106 9.93 1.88 -15.73
C ARG A 106 9.88 2.40 -14.29
N HIS A 107 9.10 1.77 -13.44
CA HIS A 107 8.88 2.19 -12.05
C HIS A 107 9.22 1.05 -11.11
N ARG A 108 10.02 1.35 -10.09
CA ARG A 108 10.41 0.40 -9.04
C ARG A 108 9.27 0.07 -8.09
N ALA A 109 8.39 1.04 -7.87
CA ALA A 109 7.27 0.94 -6.95
C ALA A 109 5.94 1.00 -7.69
N SER A 110 4.99 0.17 -7.26
CA SER A 110 3.56 0.30 -7.54
C SER A 110 2.85 0.48 -6.23
N LEU A 111 2.12 1.58 -6.09
CA LEU A 111 1.48 1.99 -4.86
C LEU A 111 0.00 2.27 -5.12
N TYR A 112 -0.86 1.59 -4.38
CA TYR A 112 -2.32 1.77 -4.43
C TYR A 112 -2.87 1.76 -3.00
N ALA A 113 -3.23 2.92 -2.49
CA ALA A 113 -3.54 3.14 -1.09
C ALA A 113 -2.42 2.60 -0.17
N ASP A 114 -2.70 1.58 0.65
CA ASP A 114 -1.73 0.91 1.52
C ASP A 114 -1.02 -0.29 0.87
N ASP A 115 -1.50 -0.74 -0.29
CA ASP A 115 -0.86 -1.82 -1.05
C ASP A 115 0.36 -1.31 -1.82
N LEU A 116 1.55 -1.58 -1.30
CA LEU A 116 2.83 -1.24 -1.92
C LEU A 116 3.55 -2.49 -2.40
N VAL A 117 3.95 -2.47 -3.67
CA VAL A 117 4.82 -3.49 -4.28
C VAL A 117 6.08 -2.83 -4.81
N LEU A 118 7.22 -3.42 -4.51
CA LEU A 118 8.55 -2.94 -4.89
C LEU A 118 9.30 -4.00 -5.67
N PHE A 119 9.99 -3.59 -6.75
CA PHE A 119 10.96 -4.40 -7.47
C PHE A 119 12.37 -4.00 -7.02
N LEU A 120 13.12 -4.95 -6.48
CA LEU A 120 14.46 -4.75 -5.94
C LEU A 120 15.44 -5.76 -6.55
N SER A 121 16.71 -5.44 -6.49
CA SER A 121 17.78 -6.40 -6.73
C SER A 121 18.07 -7.17 -5.42
N PRO A 122 18.34 -8.49 -5.47
CA PRO A 122 18.64 -9.28 -4.28
C PRO A 122 20.09 -9.03 -3.83
N VAL A 123 20.40 -7.78 -3.51
CA VAL A 123 21.73 -7.36 -3.02
C VAL A 123 21.59 -6.62 -1.70
N ARG A 124 22.55 -6.79 -0.82
CA ARG A 124 22.55 -6.21 0.52
C ARG A 124 22.27 -4.70 0.51
N GLN A 125 22.89 -3.97 -0.40
CA GLN A 125 22.71 -2.53 -0.54
C GLN A 125 21.24 -2.14 -0.75
N ASP A 126 20.54 -2.77 -1.71
CA ASP A 126 19.13 -2.46 -2.00
C ASP A 126 18.23 -2.83 -0.82
N LEU A 127 18.52 -3.96 -0.14
CA LEU A 127 17.74 -4.45 0.99
C LEU A 127 17.87 -3.56 2.23
N GLU A 128 19.07 -3.16 2.60
CA GLU A 128 19.32 -2.25 3.72
C GLU A 128 18.77 -0.85 3.43
N PHE A 129 18.90 -0.39 2.20
CA PHE A 129 18.44 0.94 1.81
C PHE A 129 16.90 1.06 1.85
N ILE A 130 16.18 0.06 1.37
CA ILE A 130 14.71 0.07 1.47
C ILE A 130 14.24 -0.04 2.92
N GLN A 131 14.89 -0.82 3.76
CA GLN A 131 14.59 -0.88 5.19
C GLN A 131 14.76 0.49 5.85
N GLY A 132 15.84 1.20 5.51
CA GLY A 132 16.10 2.56 5.98
C GLY A 132 14.97 3.52 5.57
N ILE A 133 14.56 3.52 4.30
CA ILE A 133 13.46 4.36 3.80
C ILE A 133 12.15 4.05 4.55
N LEU A 134 11.77 2.78 4.65
CA LEU A 134 10.54 2.37 5.33
C LEU A 134 10.57 2.69 6.82
N SER A 135 11.72 2.56 7.46
CA SER A 135 11.92 2.91 8.88
C SER A 135 11.77 4.41 9.12
N VAL A 136 12.43 5.25 8.32
CA VAL A 136 12.36 6.73 8.42
C VAL A 136 10.93 7.20 8.16
N PHE A 137 10.29 6.71 7.09
CA PHE A 137 8.91 7.03 6.79
C PHE A 137 7.97 6.59 7.91
N GLY A 138 8.12 5.36 8.42
CA GLY A 138 7.30 4.84 9.51
C GLY A 138 7.46 5.60 10.82
N ALA A 139 8.67 6.07 11.14
CA ALA A 139 8.93 6.88 12.32
C ALA A 139 8.26 8.26 12.25
N ALA A 140 8.27 8.90 11.07
CA ALA A 140 7.68 10.21 10.85
C ALA A 140 6.15 10.15 10.72
N SER A 141 5.64 9.28 9.86
CA SER A 141 4.21 9.19 9.49
C SER A 141 3.35 8.39 10.46
N GLY A 142 3.96 7.52 11.28
CA GLY A 142 3.27 6.51 12.09
C GLY A 142 2.93 5.22 11.31
N LEU A 143 3.14 5.18 9.99
CA LEU A 143 2.82 4.07 9.10
C LEU A 143 3.95 3.04 9.08
N ARG A 144 4.02 2.21 10.11
CA ARG A 144 5.10 1.23 10.28
C ARG A 144 4.87 -0.01 9.43
N THR A 145 5.92 -0.48 8.77
CA THR A 145 5.93 -1.73 8.03
C THR A 145 5.86 -2.93 8.98
N ASN A 146 4.97 -3.86 8.67
CA ASN A 146 4.92 -5.15 9.35
C ASN A 146 5.67 -6.20 8.53
N PHE A 147 6.97 -6.32 8.75
CA PHE A 147 7.81 -7.23 7.99
C PHE A 147 7.38 -8.70 8.10
N THR A 148 6.77 -9.13 9.19
CA THR A 148 6.29 -10.52 9.33
C THR A 148 5.11 -10.86 8.42
N LYS A 149 4.36 -9.85 7.97
CA LYS A 149 3.27 -9.97 7.00
C LYS A 149 3.65 -9.60 5.58
N CYS A 150 4.84 -9.00 5.41
CA CYS A 150 5.35 -8.76 4.08
C CYS A 150 5.63 -10.06 3.35
N LEU A 151 5.48 -10.04 2.03
CA LEU A 151 5.73 -11.20 1.18
C LEU A 151 6.82 -10.87 0.17
N ILE A 152 7.77 -11.78 0.01
CA ILE A 152 8.82 -11.69 -0.99
C ILE A 152 8.63 -12.80 -2.01
N THR A 153 8.62 -12.44 -3.29
CA THR A 153 8.59 -13.40 -4.40
C THR A 153 9.84 -13.22 -5.25
N LEU A 154 10.60 -14.29 -5.39
CA LEU A 154 11.89 -14.29 -6.10
C LEU A 154 11.69 -14.51 -7.61
N ILE A 155 12.45 -13.77 -8.43
CA ILE A 155 12.42 -13.83 -9.89
C ILE A 155 13.81 -14.14 -10.38
N ARG A 156 14.03 -15.36 -10.86
CA ARG A 156 15.33 -15.85 -11.39
C ARG A 156 16.49 -15.68 -10.39
N CYS A 157 16.22 -15.84 -9.12
CA CYS A 157 17.21 -15.77 -8.05
C CYS A 157 17.87 -17.15 -7.83
N SER A 158 19.12 -17.11 -7.35
CA SER A 158 19.86 -18.29 -6.91
C SER A 158 19.54 -18.64 -5.44
N VAL A 159 20.09 -19.76 -4.96
CA VAL A 159 19.99 -20.16 -3.56
C VAL A 159 20.69 -19.13 -2.65
N LEU A 160 21.82 -18.58 -3.09
CA LEU A 160 22.55 -17.53 -2.34
C LEU A 160 21.76 -16.25 -2.22
N ASP A 161 21.02 -15.85 -3.27
CA ASP A 161 20.11 -14.70 -3.22
C ASP A 161 18.98 -14.93 -2.20
N LEU A 162 18.45 -16.16 -2.14
CA LEU A 162 17.44 -16.55 -1.16
C LEU A 162 17.95 -16.42 0.28
N GLU A 163 19.13 -16.96 0.58
CA GLU A 163 19.76 -16.88 1.91
C GLU A 163 20.00 -15.44 2.31
N LEU A 164 20.50 -14.59 1.40
CA LEU A 164 20.71 -13.17 1.65
C LEU A 164 19.40 -12.47 1.99
N VAL A 165 18.34 -12.72 1.23
CA VAL A 165 17.02 -12.09 1.44
C VAL A 165 16.42 -12.56 2.77
N GLN A 166 16.50 -13.85 3.10
CA GLN A 166 15.99 -14.40 4.37
C GLN A 166 16.73 -13.85 5.58
N SER A 167 18.06 -13.63 5.46
CA SER A 167 18.85 -13.04 6.54
C SER A 167 18.58 -11.54 6.73
N SER A 168 18.16 -10.84 5.67
CA SER A 168 17.89 -9.40 5.69
C SER A 168 16.46 -9.05 6.10
N PHE A 169 15.46 -9.86 5.72
CA PHE A 169 14.06 -9.59 5.99
C PHE A 169 13.37 -10.74 6.70
N PRO A 170 12.69 -10.51 7.83
CA PRO A 170 11.85 -11.53 8.49
C PRO A 170 10.50 -11.68 7.77
N CYS A 171 10.52 -11.71 6.42
CA CYS A 171 9.33 -11.81 5.57
C CYS A 171 9.13 -13.25 5.13
N SER A 172 7.87 -13.62 4.88
CA SER A 172 7.54 -14.89 4.25
C SER A 172 7.90 -14.87 2.77
N ILE A 173 8.46 -15.99 2.27
CA ILE A 173 8.72 -16.16 0.84
C ILE A 173 7.51 -16.82 0.20
N SER A 174 7.07 -16.26 -0.92
CA SER A 174 5.99 -16.79 -1.74
C SER A 174 6.48 -17.10 -3.16
N GLU A 175 5.75 -17.98 -3.84
CA GLU A 175 6.00 -18.31 -5.24
C GLU A 175 4.96 -17.66 -6.14
N PHE A 176 5.27 -17.57 -7.45
CA PHE A 176 4.28 -17.19 -8.45
C PHE A 176 3.30 -18.33 -8.76
N PRO A 177 2.00 -18.03 -8.99
CA PRO A 177 1.39 -16.70 -9.05
C PRO A 177 1.13 -16.11 -7.67
N CYS A 178 1.54 -14.86 -7.44
CA CYS A 178 1.17 -14.10 -6.25
C CYS A 178 -0.01 -13.14 -6.55
N THR A 179 -0.73 -12.71 -5.53
CA THR A 179 -1.91 -11.85 -5.70
C THR A 179 -1.57 -10.40 -5.36
N TYR A 180 -1.90 -9.48 -6.29
CA TYR A 180 -1.82 -8.03 -6.07
C TYR A 180 -3.11 -7.36 -6.56
N LEU A 181 -3.75 -6.55 -5.72
CA LEU A 181 -5.03 -5.88 -5.98
C LEU A 181 -6.13 -6.84 -6.49
N GLY A 182 -6.14 -8.07 -5.97
CA GLY A 182 -7.10 -9.10 -6.36
C GLY A 182 -6.81 -9.79 -7.71
N ILE A 183 -5.70 -9.44 -8.37
CA ILE A 183 -5.28 -10.01 -9.66
C ILE A 183 -4.07 -10.92 -9.44
N PRO A 184 -4.04 -12.14 -10.01
CA PRO A 184 -2.87 -12.98 -9.95
C PRO A 184 -1.75 -12.40 -10.84
N LEU A 185 -0.57 -12.19 -10.25
CA LEU A 185 0.66 -11.82 -10.95
C LEU A 185 1.48 -13.07 -11.24
N SER A 186 2.06 -13.15 -12.43
CA SER A 186 2.96 -14.21 -12.82
C SER A 186 4.03 -13.70 -13.77
N VAL A 187 5.22 -14.30 -13.72
CA VAL A 187 6.31 -14.06 -14.70
C VAL A 187 5.99 -14.66 -16.06
N ARG A 188 5.15 -15.69 -16.11
CA ARG A 188 4.71 -16.36 -17.34
C ARG A 188 3.24 -16.04 -17.61
N LYS A 189 2.82 -16.24 -18.88
CA LYS A 189 1.40 -16.10 -19.25
C LYS A 189 0.56 -17.04 -18.41
N LEU A 190 -0.45 -16.48 -17.73
CA LEU A 190 -1.37 -17.25 -16.92
C LEU A 190 -2.33 -18.08 -17.81
N PRO A 191 -2.65 -19.31 -17.44
CA PRO A 191 -3.72 -20.06 -18.08
C PRO A 191 -5.07 -19.42 -17.79
N LYS A 192 -6.05 -19.59 -18.70
CA LYS A 192 -7.40 -19.03 -18.52
C LYS A 192 -8.04 -19.48 -17.20
N ALA A 193 -7.80 -20.71 -16.78
CA ALA A 193 -8.32 -21.24 -15.51
C ALA A 193 -7.84 -20.44 -14.27
N ALA A 194 -6.64 -19.88 -14.29
CA ALA A 194 -6.13 -19.05 -13.19
C ALA A 194 -6.84 -17.68 -13.09
N LEU A 195 -7.50 -17.24 -14.16
CA LEU A 195 -8.28 -16.01 -14.21
C LEU A 195 -9.78 -16.25 -13.93
N GLN A 196 -10.23 -17.50 -13.87
CA GLN A 196 -11.63 -17.86 -13.63
C GLN A 196 -12.18 -17.24 -12.33
N PRO A 197 -11.48 -17.26 -11.18
CA PRO A 197 -11.98 -16.64 -9.95
C PRO A 197 -12.24 -15.14 -10.10
N LEU A 198 -11.48 -14.43 -10.96
CA LEU A 198 -11.72 -13.02 -11.26
C LEU A 198 -13.00 -12.84 -12.07
N VAL A 199 -13.22 -13.68 -13.08
CA VAL A 199 -14.45 -13.68 -13.89
C VAL A 199 -15.66 -13.96 -13.00
N ASP A 200 -15.58 -14.95 -12.14
CA ASP A 200 -16.66 -15.33 -11.22
C ASP A 200 -16.96 -14.18 -10.23
N LYS A 201 -15.93 -13.52 -9.70
CA LYS A 201 -16.08 -12.37 -8.79
C LYS A 201 -16.79 -11.20 -9.49
N VAL A 202 -16.50 -10.93 -10.75
CA VAL A 202 -17.17 -9.90 -11.55
C VAL A 202 -18.62 -10.33 -11.84
N SER A 203 -18.83 -11.58 -12.27
CA SER A 203 -20.18 -12.08 -12.61
C SER A 203 -21.13 -12.04 -11.41
N HIS A 204 -20.65 -12.38 -10.20
CA HIS A 204 -21.45 -12.29 -8.97
C HIS A 204 -21.82 -10.84 -8.58
N ARG A 205 -21.01 -9.84 -8.97
CA ARG A 205 -21.32 -8.43 -8.73
C ARG A 205 -22.26 -7.82 -9.76
N LEU A 206 -22.42 -8.47 -10.91
CA LEU A 206 -23.30 -8.06 -12.00
C LEU A 206 -24.55 -8.96 -12.03
N PRO A 207 -25.59 -8.69 -11.20
CA PRO A 207 -26.79 -9.50 -11.26
C PRO A 207 -27.38 -9.47 -12.68
N PRO A 208 -27.82 -10.62 -13.23
CA PRO A 208 -28.25 -10.75 -14.63
C PRO A 208 -29.33 -9.75 -15.06
N TRP A 209 -30.23 -9.36 -14.14
CA TRP A 209 -31.28 -8.39 -14.41
C TRP A 209 -30.76 -6.96 -14.62
N LYS A 210 -29.69 -6.54 -13.87
CA LYS A 210 -29.05 -5.23 -14.07
C LYS A 210 -28.39 -5.15 -15.44
N GLY A 211 -27.72 -6.21 -15.88
CA GLY A 211 -27.08 -6.25 -17.19
C GLY A 211 -28.07 -6.20 -18.36
N ARG A 212 -29.32 -6.67 -18.19
CA ARG A 212 -30.35 -6.64 -19.22
C ARG A 212 -31.05 -5.28 -19.31
N LEU A 213 -31.17 -4.55 -18.20
CA LEU A 213 -31.94 -3.29 -18.10
C LEU A 213 -31.04 -2.04 -18.19
N THR A 214 -29.72 -2.17 -18.25
CA THR A 214 -28.81 -1.04 -18.35
C THR A 214 -28.30 -0.83 -19.76
N THR A 215 -28.13 0.43 -20.15
CA THR A 215 -27.47 0.83 -21.40
C THR A 215 -25.97 0.44 -21.37
N LEU A 216 -25.29 0.48 -22.52
CA LEU A 216 -23.86 0.18 -22.60
C LEU A 216 -23.03 1.08 -21.64
N ALA A 217 -23.38 2.37 -21.57
CA ALA A 217 -22.75 3.31 -20.64
C ALA A 217 -23.05 2.97 -19.16
N GLY A 218 -24.28 2.52 -18.86
CA GLY A 218 -24.63 2.06 -17.51
C GLY A 218 -23.90 0.78 -17.09
N ARG A 219 -23.58 -0.11 -18.03
CA ARG A 219 -22.81 -1.33 -17.77
C ARG A 219 -21.35 -1.02 -17.44
N SER A 220 -20.75 -0.01 -18.09
CA SER A 220 -19.36 0.41 -17.81
C SER A 220 -19.17 1.05 -16.43
N VAL A 221 -20.23 1.57 -15.83
CA VAL A 221 -20.21 2.14 -14.46
C VAL A 221 -20.36 1.04 -13.37
N LEU A 222 -20.90 -0.14 -13.74
CA LEU A 222 -21.14 -1.25 -12.81
C LEU A 222 -19.94 -2.21 -12.67
N VAL A 223 -18.90 -2.05 -13.46
CA VAL A 223 -17.63 -2.80 -13.41
C VAL A 223 -16.60 -2.04 -12.60
#